data_f80b9093cfe81b7f7c00c639b3ceb223
#
_entry.id   f80b9093cfe81b7f7c00c639b3ceb223
#
_cell.length_a   1.000
_cell.length_b   1.000
_cell.length_c   1.000
_cell.angle_alpha   90.00
_cell.angle_beta   90.00
_cell.angle_gamma   90.00
#
_symmetry.space_group_name_H-M   'P 1'
#
loop_
_entity.id
_entity.type
_entity.pdbx_description
1 polymer ?
#
loop_
_entity_poly.entity_id
_entity_poly.type
_entity_poly.pdbx_seq_one_letter_code
_entity_poly.pdbx_strand_id
1 'polypeptide(L)'
;KIEIKDGFINFFVSKEYLQKQVGEILKQKPASRQAGNKFGSLKIGANQKINVEFISANPTGPLTLGNGRGGFCGDVLANVLEKAGYKVTREYYLNDRGEQIIKLGHSVLGDESAVYKGKYIEELNKEVKEKNPEKAGSQAAKIIFEKMIKPAIKKMAIKFDVWFSEKSLYQKGEVKKTSDLLKRKNLVYENEGALWFKSTQFGDDKDRVLIKENKEETYFLSDIAYLKNKFDRGFKKLIFFWGADHYGYVARLKAAAEALGYRKDQIDIIIMQLVRLMQGGQEVRMAKRTGIYVTIDELIDEIGLDVARFFFLTRSPNTHLNFDLDLAKEQSEKNPVFYIQYAYARISSIIKKAGLIEVKPQPSLLNHSSELNLVKQLIKLPEVVEDITKDYQVQRLPQYATDLATAFHQFYRDCKILSEAEGLQKARLGLVLATKIILKNTL
;
A
#
# COMPACT_ATOMS: atom_id res chain seq x y z
N LYS A 1 25.18 -20.97 -20.55
CA LYS A 1 26.59 -20.61 -20.41
C LYS A 1 26.78 -19.89 -19.09
N ILE A 2 27.85 -20.19 -18.37
CA ILE A 2 28.25 -19.50 -17.15
C ILE A 2 29.62 -18.87 -17.39
N GLU A 3 29.80 -17.62 -17.03
CA GLU A 3 31.08 -16.90 -17.12
C GLU A 3 31.39 -16.20 -15.80
N ILE A 4 32.64 -16.25 -15.39
CA ILE A 4 33.14 -15.45 -14.25
C ILE A 4 33.88 -14.25 -14.86
N LYS A 5 33.42 -13.05 -14.55
CA LYS A 5 34.01 -11.81 -14.99
C LYS A 5 33.93 -10.75 -13.91
N ASP A 6 35.03 -10.09 -13.62
CA ASP A 6 35.15 -8.97 -12.66
C ASP A 6 34.52 -9.30 -11.26
N GLY A 7 34.73 -10.56 -10.78
CA GLY A 7 34.19 -11.03 -9.49
C GLY A 7 32.74 -11.46 -9.49
N PHE A 8 32.05 -11.39 -10.65
CA PHE A 8 30.66 -11.81 -10.83
C PHE A 8 30.56 -13.15 -11.57
N ILE A 9 29.58 -13.95 -11.16
CA ILE A 9 29.19 -15.16 -11.91
C ILE A 9 28.01 -14.80 -12.80
N ASN A 10 28.25 -14.74 -14.11
CA ASN A 10 27.25 -14.39 -15.11
C ASN A 10 26.59 -15.65 -15.66
N PHE A 11 25.27 -15.73 -15.59
CA PHE A 11 24.46 -16.79 -16.16
C PHE A 11 23.82 -16.29 -17.45
N PHE A 12 24.12 -16.96 -18.55
CA PHE A 12 23.52 -16.68 -19.87
C PHE A 12 22.37 -17.66 -20.10
N VAL A 13 21.17 -17.14 -20.11
CA VAL A 13 19.96 -17.92 -20.40
C VAL A 13 19.94 -18.26 -21.88
N SER A 14 19.63 -19.53 -22.23
CA SER A 14 19.57 -19.94 -23.62
C SER A 14 18.36 -19.33 -24.31
N LYS A 15 18.48 -19.17 -25.63
CA LYS A 15 17.45 -18.63 -26.48
C LYS A 15 16.20 -19.51 -26.48
N GLU A 16 16.37 -20.82 -26.54
CA GLU A 16 15.30 -21.82 -26.49
C GLU A 16 14.51 -21.74 -25.19
N TYR A 17 15.20 -21.53 -24.09
CA TYR A 17 14.54 -21.31 -22.79
C TYR A 17 13.66 -20.05 -22.81
N LEU A 18 14.19 -18.92 -23.31
CA LEU A 18 13.42 -17.67 -23.41
C LEU A 18 12.20 -17.84 -24.33
N GLN A 19 12.39 -18.43 -25.48
CA GLN A 19 11.31 -18.70 -26.43
C GLN A 19 10.19 -19.55 -25.81
N LYS A 20 10.54 -20.59 -25.03
CA LYS A 20 9.57 -21.45 -24.33
C LYS A 20 8.73 -20.67 -23.33
N GLN A 21 9.31 -19.64 -22.65
CA GLN A 21 8.59 -18.86 -21.65
C GLN A 21 7.37 -18.11 -22.21
N VAL A 22 7.40 -17.67 -23.45
CA VAL A 22 6.24 -17.05 -24.11
C VAL A 22 5.04 -18.00 -24.10
N GLY A 23 5.29 -19.27 -24.45
CA GLY A 23 4.26 -20.31 -24.41
C GLY A 23 3.73 -20.56 -22.99
N GLU A 24 4.61 -20.59 -22.00
CA GLU A 24 4.22 -20.79 -20.59
C GLU A 24 3.35 -19.63 -20.06
N ILE A 25 3.66 -18.38 -20.41
CA ILE A 25 2.84 -17.21 -20.05
C ILE A 25 1.43 -17.33 -20.67
N LEU A 26 1.35 -17.73 -21.93
CA LEU A 26 0.08 -17.82 -22.67
C LEU A 26 -0.81 -19.00 -22.23
N LYS A 27 -0.22 -20.10 -21.76
CA LYS A 27 -0.96 -21.28 -21.26
C LYS A 27 -1.69 -21.02 -19.94
N GLN A 28 -1.26 -20.04 -19.17
CA GLN A 28 -1.86 -19.75 -17.85
C GLN A 28 -3.19 -19.04 -18.01
N LYS A 29 -4.26 -19.83 -18.12
CA LYS A 29 -5.63 -19.29 -18.17
C LYS A 29 -6.00 -18.64 -16.84
N PRO A 30 -6.72 -17.51 -16.85
CA PRO A 30 -7.29 -16.96 -15.63
C PRO A 30 -8.29 -17.94 -15.01
N ALA A 31 -8.28 -18.08 -13.69
CA ALA A 31 -9.21 -18.94 -12.95
C ALA A 31 -10.68 -18.48 -13.07
N SER A 32 -10.89 -17.20 -13.41
CA SER A 32 -12.18 -16.60 -13.76
C SER A 32 -11.95 -15.38 -14.66
N ARG A 33 -13.01 -14.81 -15.26
CA ARG A 33 -12.91 -13.55 -16.02
C ARG A 33 -12.38 -12.37 -15.19
N GLN A 34 -12.49 -12.46 -13.86
CA GLN A 34 -12.02 -11.44 -12.90
C GLN A 34 -10.65 -11.77 -12.30
N ALA A 35 -10.23 -13.03 -12.28
CA ALA A 35 -8.91 -13.43 -11.81
C ALA A 35 -7.90 -13.22 -12.94
N GLY A 36 -6.87 -12.44 -12.71
CA GLY A 36 -5.73 -12.27 -13.63
C GLY A 36 -5.03 -13.60 -13.94
N ASN A 37 -4.22 -13.60 -14.99
CA ASN A 37 -3.35 -14.72 -15.32
C ASN A 37 -2.45 -15.05 -14.11
N LYS A 38 -2.21 -16.34 -13.84
CA LYS A 38 -1.42 -16.79 -12.68
C LYS A 38 0.09 -16.54 -12.80
N PHE A 39 0.58 -16.05 -13.93
CA PHE A 39 2.01 -15.77 -14.09
C PHE A 39 2.49 -14.73 -13.08
N GLY A 40 3.60 -15.01 -12.42
CA GLY A 40 4.10 -14.22 -11.31
C GLY A 40 3.50 -14.58 -9.95
N SER A 41 2.53 -15.49 -9.88
CA SER A 41 2.03 -15.99 -8.59
C SER A 41 3.00 -17.03 -8.02
N LEU A 42 3.30 -16.89 -6.72
CA LEU A 42 4.23 -17.71 -5.96
C LEU A 42 3.50 -18.50 -4.88
N LYS A 43 4.21 -19.40 -4.22
CA LYS A 43 3.70 -20.17 -3.09
C LYS A 43 4.49 -19.92 -1.80
N ILE A 44 5.26 -18.84 -1.76
CA ILE A 44 6.12 -18.46 -0.62
C ILE A 44 5.30 -18.33 0.65
N GLY A 45 4.13 -17.69 0.54
CA GLY A 45 3.25 -17.43 1.67
C GLY A 45 2.58 -18.66 2.28
N ALA A 46 2.55 -19.81 1.59
CA ALA A 46 1.94 -21.07 2.05
C ALA A 46 0.55 -20.88 2.72
N ASN A 47 -0.26 -19.94 2.23
CA ASN A 47 -1.56 -19.55 2.81
C ASN A 47 -1.49 -19.00 4.25
N GLN A 48 -0.31 -18.58 4.73
CA GLN A 48 -0.16 -17.98 6.05
C GLN A 48 -1.01 -16.71 6.14
N LYS A 49 -1.77 -16.58 7.22
CA LYS A 49 -2.62 -15.40 7.48
C LYS A 49 -1.76 -14.23 7.94
N ILE A 50 -1.84 -13.12 7.24
CA ILE A 50 -1.17 -11.87 7.60
C ILE A 50 -2.16 -10.71 7.60
N ASN A 51 -1.90 -9.73 8.46
CA ASN A 51 -2.65 -8.50 8.55
C ASN A 51 -1.80 -7.34 8.05
N VAL A 52 -2.34 -6.54 7.15
CA VAL A 52 -1.70 -5.31 6.67
C VAL A 52 -2.58 -4.14 7.06
N GLU A 53 -2.09 -3.31 7.96
CA GLU A 53 -2.78 -2.11 8.42
C GLU A 53 -2.15 -0.88 7.81
N PHE A 54 -2.98 -0.03 7.18
CA PHE A 54 -2.50 1.16 6.52
C PHE A 54 -3.58 2.25 6.46
N ILE A 55 -3.18 3.49 6.18
CA ILE A 55 -3.97 4.72 6.32
C ILE A 55 -4.27 4.99 7.79
N SER A 56 -5.23 4.29 8.39
CA SER A 56 -5.66 4.39 9.80
C SER A 56 -5.68 5.84 10.33
N ALA A 57 -6.15 6.78 9.48
CA ALA A 57 -6.19 8.19 9.81
C ALA A 57 -7.27 8.48 10.85
N ASN A 58 -6.98 9.40 11.77
CA ASN A 58 -7.96 9.89 12.73
C ASN A 58 -9.16 10.52 11.99
N PRO A 59 -10.39 10.25 12.39
CA PRO A 59 -11.59 10.81 11.76
C PRO A 59 -11.82 12.27 12.17
N THR A 60 -10.79 13.09 12.04
CA THR A 60 -10.78 14.52 12.41
C THR A 60 -10.73 15.45 11.19
N GLY A 61 -10.75 14.89 9.99
CA GLY A 61 -10.75 15.63 8.72
C GLY A 61 -10.57 14.72 7.51
N PRO A 62 -10.50 15.30 6.30
CA PRO A 62 -10.29 14.56 5.06
C PRO A 62 -8.87 13.93 4.99
N LEU A 63 -8.70 12.95 4.11
CA LEU A 63 -7.41 12.29 3.89
C LEU A 63 -6.42 13.22 3.19
N THR A 64 -5.22 13.29 3.75
CA THR A 64 -4.10 14.08 3.21
C THR A 64 -3.31 13.28 2.16
N LEU A 65 -2.37 13.95 1.46
CA LEU A 65 -1.45 13.27 0.54
C LEU A 65 -0.58 12.22 1.24
N GLY A 66 -0.20 12.45 2.51
CA GLY A 66 0.52 11.47 3.33
C GLY A 66 -0.30 10.19 3.56
N ASN A 67 -1.59 10.34 3.84
CA ASN A 67 -2.51 9.20 3.94
C ASN A 67 -2.66 8.49 2.59
N GLY A 68 -2.73 9.24 1.49
CA GLY A 68 -2.75 8.71 0.13
C GLY A 68 -1.53 7.84 -0.17
N ARG A 69 -0.33 8.30 0.18
CA ARG A 69 0.90 7.53 0.01
C ARG A 69 0.85 6.22 0.79
N GLY A 70 0.50 6.29 2.08
CA GLY A 70 0.34 5.10 2.93
C GLY A 70 -0.70 4.14 2.37
N GLY A 71 -1.78 4.67 1.82
CA GLY A 71 -2.86 3.91 1.19
C GLY A 71 -2.38 3.14 -0.03
N PHE A 72 -1.76 3.80 -1.00
CA PHE A 72 -1.27 3.14 -2.21
C PHE A 72 -0.14 2.14 -1.93
N CYS A 73 0.81 2.48 -1.05
CA CYS A 73 1.87 1.55 -0.66
C CYS A 73 1.32 0.31 0.05
N GLY A 74 0.39 0.49 0.99
CA GLY A 74 -0.24 -0.60 1.75
C GLY A 74 -1.08 -1.52 0.87
N ASP A 75 -1.89 -0.96 -0.03
CA ASP A 75 -2.72 -1.72 -0.95
C ASP A 75 -1.86 -2.53 -1.94
N VAL A 76 -0.83 -1.91 -2.53
CA VAL A 76 0.07 -2.61 -3.45
C VAL A 76 0.85 -3.71 -2.74
N LEU A 77 1.35 -3.45 -1.52
CA LEU A 77 2.01 -4.51 -0.75
C LEU A 77 1.06 -5.67 -0.47
N ALA A 78 -0.17 -5.38 -0.08
CA ALA A 78 -1.19 -6.40 0.15
C ALA A 78 -1.44 -7.26 -1.11
N ASN A 79 -1.56 -6.62 -2.29
CA ASN A 79 -1.73 -7.32 -3.57
C ASN A 79 -0.51 -8.21 -3.92
N VAL A 80 0.71 -7.72 -3.68
CA VAL A 80 1.95 -8.49 -3.90
C VAL A 80 2.02 -9.69 -2.98
N LEU A 81 1.70 -9.52 -1.70
CA LEU A 81 1.69 -10.60 -0.73
C LEU A 81 0.64 -11.67 -1.06
N GLU A 82 -0.55 -11.28 -1.54
CA GLU A 82 -1.55 -12.23 -2.05
C GLU A 82 -1.00 -12.99 -3.27
N LYS A 83 -0.35 -12.29 -4.20
CA LYS A 83 0.30 -12.90 -5.37
C LYS A 83 1.44 -13.83 -4.97
N ALA A 84 2.11 -13.56 -3.85
CA ALA A 84 3.13 -14.43 -3.25
C ALA A 84 2.54 -15.64 -2.48
N GLY A 85 1.20 -15.74 -2.38
CA GLY A 85 0.51 -16.87 -1.77
C GLY A 85 0.18 -16.74 -0.29
N TYR A 86 0.23 -15.53 0.25
CA TYR A 86 -0.28 -15.24 1.61
C TYR A 86 -1.80 -15.05 1.60
N LYS A 87 -2.43 -15.28 2.74
CA LYS A 87 -3.82 -14.91 3.00
C LYS A 87 -3.84 -13.56 3.72
N VAL A 88 -3.96 -12.49 2.95
CA VAL A 88 -3.89 -11.12 3.46
C VAL A 88 -5.26 -10.65 3.96
N THR A 89 -5.25 -9.90 5.06
CA THR A 89 -6.38 -9.11 5.53
C THR A 89 -5.95 -7.64 5.60
N ARG A 90 -6.62 -6.79 4.83
CA ARG A 90 -6.43 -5.33 4.82
C ARG A 90 -7.26 -4.73 5.93
N GLU A 91 -6.65 -4.01 6.84
CA GLU A 91 -7.31 -3.46 8.02
C GLU A 91 -7.10 -1.96 8.14
N TYR A 92 -8.18 -1.27 8.46
CA TYR A 92 -8.19 0.13 8.83
C TYR A 92 -8.53 0.25 10.31
N TYR A 93 -7.66 0.85 11.12
CA TYR A 93 -7.94 1.15 12.52
C TYR A 93 -8.57 2.52 12.65
N LEU A 94 -9.75 2.58 13.22
CA LEU A 94 -10.52 3.80 13.43
C LEU A 94 -10.40 4.27 14.89
N ASN A 95 -9.69 5.37 15.10
CA ASN A 95 -9.61 6.06 16.39
C ASN A 95 -10.89 6.86 16.65
N ASP A 96 -11.96 6.20 17.04
CA ASP A 96 -13.30 6.78 17.22
C ASP A 96 -13.61 7.17 18.67
N ARG A 97 -12.56 7.41 19.49
CA ARG A 97 -12.65 7.84 20.89
C ARG A 97 -11.42 8.67 21.34
N GLY A 98 -11.48 9.16 22.58
CA GLY A 98 -10.37 9.83 23.24
C GLY A 98 -10.23 11.31 22.90
N GLU A 99 -9.11 11.89 23.28
CA GLU A 99 -8.87 13.34 23.27
C GLU A 99 -9.03 13.99 21.89
N GLN A 100 -8.64 13.31 20.80
CA GLN A 100 -8.79 13.82 19.44
C GLN A 100 -10.26 14.02 19.06
N ILE A 101 -11.13 13.11 19.50
CA ILE A 101 -12.57 13.19 19.27
C ILE A 101 -13.19 14.32 20.08
N ILE A 102 -12.77 14.51 21.33
CA ILE A 102 -13.21 15.63 22.18
C ILE A 102 -12.79 16.96 21.55
N LYS A 103 -11.53 17.10 21.11
CA LYS A 103 -11.04 18.29 20.40
C LYS A 103 -11.80 18.58 19.11
N LEU A 104 -12.20 17.52 18.37
CA LEU A 104 -13.08 17.67 17.21
C LEU A 104 -14.44 18.25 17.63
N GLY A 105 -15.00 17.75 18.73
CA GLY A 105 -16.26 18.28 19.27
C GLY A 105 -16.19 19.75 19.61
N HIS A 106 -15.17 20.19 20.35
CA HIS A 106 -14.91 21.60 20.63
C HIS A 106 -14.81 22.43 19.34
N SER A 107 -14.10 21.91 18.34
CA SER A 107 -13.93 22.60 17.06
C SER A 107 -15.26 22.76 16.30
N VAL A 108 -16.09 21.74 16.30
CA VAL A 108 -17.42 21.77 15.65
C VAL A 108 -18.39 22.68 16.40
N LEU A 109 -18.30 22.73 17.72
CA LEU A 109 -19.11 23.65 18.54
C LEU A 109 -18.62 25.09 18.46
N GLY A 110 -17.37 25.34 18.05
CA GLY A 110 -16.79 26.67 17.89
C GLY A 110 -16.46 27.36 19.19
N ASP A 111 -16.17 26.60 20.27
CA ASP A 111 -15.80 27.16 21.57
C ASP A 111 -14.28 27.47 21.67
N GLU A 112 -13.84 28.00 22.84
CA GLU A 112 -12.47 28.46 23.08
C GLU A 112 -11.41 27.33 22.93
N SER A 113 -11.81 26.06 23.08
CA SER A 113 -10.95 24.88 22.95
C SER A 113 -10.87 24.33 21.52
N ALA A 114 -11.40 25.03 20.52
CA ALA A 114 -11.41 24.64 19.12
C ALA A 114 -9.99 24.58 18.54
N VAL A 115 -9.61 23.43 17.97
CA VAL A 115 -8.29 23.17 17.38
C VAL A 115 -8.36 23.04 15.86
N TYR A 116 -9.38 22.35 15.36
CA TYR A 116 -9.56 22.09 13.92
C TYR A 116 -10.31 23.26 13.28
N LYS A 117 -9.90 23.63 12.07
CA LYS A 117 -10.47 24.74 11.29
C LYS A 117 -10.64 24.35 9.84
N GLY A 118 -11.50 25.04 9.14
CA GLY A 118 -11.72 24.89 7.68
C GLY A 118 -13.19 24.69 7.36
N LYS A 119 -13.49 24.76 6.07
CA LYS A 119 -14.87 24.70 5.54
C LYS A 119 -15.64 23.46 6.02
N TYR A 120 -14.96 22.30 6.11
CA TYR A 120 -15.57 21.07 6.59
C TYR A 120 -16.05 21.15 8.06
N ILE A 121 -15.37 21.92 8.92
CA ILE A 121 -15.81 22.17 10.30
C ILE A 121 -17.10 23.00 10.31
N GLU A 122 -17.19 24.05 9.46
CA GLU A 122 -18.40 24.87 9.31
C GLU A 122 -19.59 24.04 8.81
N GLU A 123 -19.33 23.10 7.88
CA GLU A 123 -20.34 22.17 7.38
C GLU A 123 -20.80 21.19 8.47
N LEU A 124 -19.85 20.65 9.25
CA LEU A 124 -20.16 19.77 10.40
C LEU A 124 -20.94 20.47 11.49
N ASN A 125 -20.65 21.75 11.78
CA ASN A 125 -21.42 22.53 12.74
C ASN A 125 -22.93 22.60 12.40
N LYS A 126 -23.26 22.63 11.11
CA LYS A 126 -24.66 22.63 10.62
C LYS A 126 -25.35 21.27 10.80
N GLU A 127 -24.58 20.16 10.72
CA GLU A 127 -25.11 18.80 10.77
C GLU A 127 -25.13 18.21 12.20
N VAL A 128 -24.17 18.59 13.05
CA VAL A 128 -24.03 18.06 14.39
C VAL A 128 -25.06 18.74 15.33
N LYS A 129 -25.88 17.93 15.96
CA LYS A 129 -26.95 18.38 16.87
C LYS A 129 -26.55 18.35 18.34
N GLU A 130 -25.54 17.56 18.66
CA GLU A 130 -25.06 17.38 20.02
C GLU A 130 -24.39 18.65 20.55
N LYS A 131 -24.57 18.96 21.83
CA LYS A 131 -24.00 20.14 22.50
C LYS A 131 -22.85 19.79 23.45
N ASN A 132 -22.79 18.54 23.88
CA ASN A 132 -21.67 18.06 24.69
C ASN A 132 -20.47 17.78 23.75
N PRO A 133 -19.26 18.31 24.03
CA PRO A 133 -18.11 18.16 23.13
C PRO A 133 -17.75 16.71 22.77
N GLU A 134 -17.79 15.79 23.72
CA GLU A 134 -17.48 14.39 23.46
C GLU A 134 -18.51 13.74 22.51
N LYS A 135 -19.80 14.00 22.73
CA LYS A 135 -20.88 13.47 21.86
C LYS A 135 -20.87 14.16 20.49
N ALA A 136 -20.65 15.49 20.46
CA ALA A 136 -20.52 16.25 19.22
C ALA A 136 -19.33 15.76 18.39
N GLY A 137 -18.20 15.53 19.03
CA GLY A 137 -17.02 14.95 18.39
C GLY A 137 -17.25 13.55 17.86
N SER A 138 -17.93 12.69 18.61
CA SER A 138 -18.30 11.33 18.16
C SER A 138 -19.23 11.36 16.96
N GLN A 139 -20.23 12.27 16.94
CA GLN A 139 -21.12 12.46 15.80
C GLN A 139 -20.36 12.99 14.57
N ALA A 140 -19.52 14.01 14.77
CA ALA A 140 -18.69 14.60 13.72
C ALA A 140 -17.72 13.58 13.11
N ALA A 141 -17.03 12.81 13.96
CA ALA A 141 -16.10 11.77 13.52
C ALA A 141 -16.79 10.71 12.65
N LYS A 142 -18.01 10.32 13.01
CA LYS A 142 -18.83 9.42 12.19
C LYS A 142 -19.17 10.03 10.83
N ILE A 143 -19.54 11.31 10.79
CA ILE A 143 -19.87 12.00 9.54
C ILE A 143 -18.61 12.10 8.66
N ILE A 144 -17.47 12.52 9.22
CA ILE A 144 -16.18 12.57 8.48
C ILE A 144 -15.83 11.19 7.92
N PHE A 145 -15.93 10.15 8.73
CA PHE A 145 -15.60 8.80 8.32
C PHE A 145 -16.46 8.33 7.14
N GLU A 146 -17.79 8.49 7.26
CA GLU A 146 -18.74 8.01 6.24
C GLU A 146 -18.77 8.90 4.99
N LYS A 147 -18.66 10.25 5.14
CA LYS A 147 -18.84 11.17 4.02
C LYS A 147 -17.53 11.67 3.38
N MET A 148 -16.39 11.54 4.08
CA MET A 148 -15.11 12.04 3.57
C MET A 148 -14.09 10.90 3.42
N ILE A 149 -13.78 10.13 4.49
CA ILE A 149 -12.72 9.12 4.48
C ILE A 149 -13.08 7.94 3.58
N LYS A 150 -14.24 7.31 3.78
CA LYS A 150 -14.67 6.16 2.96
C LYS A 150 -14.80 6.51 1.47
N PRO A 151 -15.42 7.63 1.08
CA PRO A 151 -15.47 8.04 -0.33
C PRO A 151 -14.08 8.26 -0.94
N ALA A 152 -13.16 8.93 -0.22
CA ALA A 152 -11.79 9.11 -0.68
C ALA A 152 -11.06 7.77 -0.88
N ILE A 153 -11.19 6.83 0.06
CA ILE A 153 -10.63 5.47 -0.06
C ILE A 153 -11.23 4.73 -1.26
N LYS A 154 -12.54 4.85 -1.48
CA LYS A 154 -13.21 4.28 -2.67
C LYS A 154 -12.66 4.89 -3.97
N LYS A 155 -12.43 6.21 -3.99
CA LYS A 155 -11.84 6.93 -5.12
C LYS A 155 -10.39 6.50 -5.40
N MET A 156 -9.63 6.17 -4.36
CA MET A 156 -8.32 5.54 -4.46
C MET A 156 -8.36 4.08 -4.98
N ALA A 157 -9.55 3.53 -5.24
CA ALA A 157 -9.79 2.12 -5.59
C ALA A 157 -9.21 1.12 -4.56
N ILE A 158 -9.11 1.52 -3.31
CA ILE A 158 -8.65 0.68 -2.19
C ILE A 158 -9.85 0.03 -1.51
N LYS A 159 -9.67 -1.23 -1.11
CA LYS A 159 -10.67 -2.00 -0.34
C LYS A 159 -10.05 -2.47 0.97
N PHE A 160 -10.79 -2.29 2.05
CA PHE A 160 -10.47 -2.86 3.35
C PHE A 160 -11.41 -4.03 3.64
N ASP A 161 -10.85 -5.09 4.21
CA ASP A 161 -11.59 -6.26 4.67
C ASP A 161 -12.17 -6.01 6.07
N VAL A 162 -11.46 -5.23 6.88
CA VAL A 162 -11.83 -4.91 8.26
C VAL A 162 -11.69 -3.40 8.52
N TRP A 163 -12.76 -2.83 9.05
CA TRP A 163 -12.81 -1.50 9.64
C TRP A 163 -12.90 -1.68 11.16
N PHE A 164 -11.75 -1.57 11.83
CA PHE A 164 -11.66 -1.88 13.26
C PHE A 164 -11.86 -0.62 14.11
N SER A 165 -12.91 -0.59 14.94
CA SER A 165 -13.19 0.52 15.85
C SER A 165 -12.42 0.34 17.17
N GLU A 166 -11.66 1.35 17.60
CA GLU A 166 -11.00 1.36 18.90
C GLU A 166 -12.01 1.23 20.04
N LYS A 167 -13.14 1.91 19.95
CA LYS A 167 -14.21 1.86 20.91
C LYS A 167 -14.70 0.42 21.17
N SER A 168 -14.62 -0.46 20.17
CA SER A 168 -15.04 -1.85 20.31
C SER A 168 -14.17 -2.65 21.28
N LEU A 169 -12.89 -2.30 21.47
CA LEU A 169 -12.00 -2.95 22.46
C LEU A 169 -12.51 -2.70 23.89
N TYR A 170 -12.97 -1.49 24.15
CA TYR A 170 -13.52 -1.09 25.44
C TYR A 170 -14.87 -1.74 25.71
N GLN A 171 -15.76 -1.70 24.72
CA GLN A 171 -17.10 -2.29 24.82
C GLN A 171 -17.05 -3.81 25.07
N LYS A 172 -16.06 -4.52 24.51
CA LYS A 172 -15.85 -5.94 24.73
C LYS A 172 -15.01 -6.26 25.96
N GLY A 173 -14.54 -5.24 26.68
CA GLY A 173 -13.68 -5.36 27.85
C GLY A 173 -12.28 -5.92 27.54
N GLU A 174 -11.83 -5.83 26.28
CA GLU A 174 -10.53 -6.38 25.88
C GLU A 174 -9.36 -5.60 26.48
N VAL A 175 -9.50 -4.28 26.66
CA VAL A 175 -8.51 -3.42 27.33
C VAL A 175 -8.32 -3.86 28.77
N LYS A 176 -9.42 -4.02 29.53
CA LYS A 176 -9.40 -4.52 30.91
C LYS A 176 -8.78 -5.92 31.01
N LYS A 177 -9.21 -6.85 30.17
CA LYS A 177 -8.66 -8.24 30.11
C LYS A 177 -7.17 -8.23 29.86
N THR A 178 -6.68 -7.32 29.03
CA THR A 178 -5.25 -7.16 28.72
C THR A 178 -4.50 -6.63 29.92
N SER A 179 -5.00 -5.62 30.62
CA SER A 179 -4.42 -5.12 31.86
C SER A 179 -4.33 -6.24 32.92
N ASP A 180 -5.41 -7.01 33.11
CA ASP A 180 -5.43 -8.12 34.05
C ASP A 180 -4.45 -9.24 33.66
N LEU A 181 -4.28 -9.49 32.35
CA LEU A 181 -3.28 -10.44 31.85
C LEU A 181 -1.86 -9.98 32.17
N LEU A 182 -1.53 -8.72 31.95
CA LEU A 182 -0.20 -8.15 32.28
C LEU A 182 0.08 -8.20 33.78
N LYS A 183 -0.92 -7.94 34.64
CA LYS A 183 -0.83 -8.10 36.09
C LYS A 183 -0.53 -9.55 36.47
N ARG A 184 -1.29 -10.52 35.96
CA ARG A 184 -1.08 -11.95 36.24
C ARG A 184 0.29 -12.46 35.81
N LYS A 185 0.85 -11.88 34.74
CA LYS A 185 2.21 -12.20 34.27
C LYS A 185 3.31 -11.46 35.02
N ASN A 186 2.98 -10.64 36.05
CA ASN A 186 3.91 -9.78 36.79
C ASN A 186 4.73 -8.84 35.91
N LEU A 187 4.11 -8.33 34.84
CA LEU A 187 4.72 -7.44 33.85
C LEU A 187 4.42 -5.95 34.11
N VAL A 188 3.74 -5.67 35.21
CA VAL A 188 3.40 -4.31 35.63
C VAL A 188 3.78 -4.08 37.09
N TYR A 189 3.88 -2.80 37.47
CA TYR A 189 4.04 -2.37 38.85
C TYR A 189 3.30 -1.04 39.08
N GLU A 190 3.00 -0.75 40.34
CA GLU A 190 2.41 0.54 40.74
C GLU A 190 3.51 1.48 41.20
N ASN A 191 3.48 2.71 40.70
CA ASN A 191 4.33 3.79 41.14
C ASN A 191 3.55 5.11 41.07
N GLU A 192 3.59 5.89 42.14
CA GLU A 192 2.90 7.20 42.27
C GLU A 192 1.42 7.14 41.84
N GLY A 193 0.71 6.10 42.28
CA GLY A 193 -0.71 5.89 41.95
C GLY A 193 -1.03 5.47 40.53
N ALA A 194 -0.03 5.38 39.63
CA ALA A 194 -0.15 4.97 38.26
C ALA A 194 0.31 3.50 38.08
N LEU A 195 -0.28 2.81 37.10
CA LEU A 195 0.13 1.46 36.71
C LEU A 195 1.12 1.52 35.56
N TRP A 196 2.32 0.99 35.77
CA TRP A 196 3.42 0.99 34.81
C TRP A 196 3.68 -0.40 34.22
N PHE A 197 3.98 -0.44 32.93
CA PHE A 197 4.41 -1.64 32.23
C PHE A 197 5.95 -1.69 32.17
N LYS A 198 6.52 -2.84 32.53
CA LYS A 198 7.96 -3.12 32.56
C LYS A 198 8.51 -3.31 31.13
N SER A 199 8.32 -2.33 30.26
CA SER A 199 8.68 -2.42 28.84
C SER A 199 10.19 -2.48 28.60
N THR A 200 11.00 -1.95 29.52
CA THR A 200 12.47 -2.04 29.47
C THR A 200 12.98 -3.47 29.46
N GLN A 201 12.28 -4.42 30.10
CA GLN A 201 12.61 -5.83 30.09
C GLN A 201 12.55 -6.47 28.70
N PHE A 202 11.89 -5.80 27.76
CA PHE A 202 11.67 -6.25 26.38
C PHE A 202 12.32 -5.34 25.34
N GLY A 203 13.22 -4.43 25.78
CA GLY A 203 14.04 -3.59 24.90
C GLY A 203 13.41 -2.24 24.48
N ASP A 204 12.44 -1.74 25.26
CA ASP A 204 12.03 -0.32 25.19
C ASP A 204 13.07 0.54 25.97
N ASP A 205 13.11 1.83 25.70
CA ASP A 205 14.06 2.80 26.33
C ASP A 205 13.67 3.13 27.77
N LYS A 206 12.40 3.01 28.15
CA LYS A 206 11.86 3.25 29.50
C LYS A 206 10.54 2.50 29.71
N ASP A 207 10.19 2.28 30.98
CA ASP A 207 8.88 1.74 31.33
C ASP A 207 7.76 2.72 31.00
N ARG A 208 6.57 2.19 30.74
CA ARG A 208 5.44 2.98 30.22
C ARG A 208 4.22 2.91 31.10
N VAL A 209 3.60 4.07 31.30
CA VAL A 209 2.32 4.17 32.01
C VAL A 209 1.22 3.53 31.17
N LEU A 210 0.47 2.60 31.76
CA LEU A 210 -0.74 2.00 31.20
C LEU A 210 -2.02 2.64 31.72
N ILE A 211 -2.04 2.96 33.03
CA ILE A 211 -3.16 3.63 33.70
C ILE A 211 -2.56 4.76 34.51
N LYS A 212 -3.04 5.97 34.32
CA LYS A 212 -2.61 7.17 35.02
C LYS A 212 -3.11 7.15 36.48
N GLU A 213 -2.59 8.06 37.31
CA GLU A 213 -3.02 8.27 38.69
C GLU A 213 -4.54 8.56 38.80
N ASN A 214 -5.08 9.34 37.86
CA ASN A 214 -6.51 9.66 37.78
C ASN A 214 -7.36 8.47 37.26
N LYS A 215 -6.80 7.27 37.17
CA LYS A 215 -7.41 6.02 36.68
C LYS A 215 -7.78 6.02 35.20
N GLU A 216 -7.35 7.01 34.43
CA GLU A 216 -7.48 6.99 32.96
C GLU A 216 -6.49 6.01 32.31
N GLU A 217 -7.00 5.21 31.41
CA GLU A 217 -6.19 4.31 30.58
C GLU A 217 -5.45 5.11 29.50
N THR A 218 -4.19 4.78 29.26
CA THR A 218 -3.40 5.39 28.18
C THR A 218 -3.69 4.73 26.84
N TYR A 219 -3.41 5.42 25.74
CA TYR A 219 -3.48 4.84 24.40
C TYR A 219 -2.61 3.58 24.27
N PHE A 220 -1.49 3.52 25.00
CA PHE A 220 -0.62 2.37 24.91
C PHE A 220 -1.27 1.08 25.43
N LEU A 221 -2.11 1.14 26.45
CA LEU A 221 -2.86 -0.02 26.92
C LEU A 221 -3.86 -0.51 25.87
N SER A 222 -4.55 0.39 25.19
CA SER A 222 -5.44 0.01 24.07
C SER A 222 -4.68 -0.57 22.87
N ASP A 223 -3.48 -0.06 22.57
CA ASP A 223 -2.63 -0.60 21.52
C ASP A 223 -2.14 -2.02 21.84
N ILE A 224 -1.80 -2.30 23.10
CA ILE A 224 -1.46 -3.66 23.55
C ILE A 224 -2.67 -4.59 23.41
N ALA A 225 -3.86 -4.14 23.77
CA ALA A 225 -5.10 -4.90 23.62
C ALA A 225 -5.42 -5.18 22.14
N TYR A 226 -5.23 -4.19 21.29
CA TYR A 226 -5.43 -4.32 19.85
C TYR A 226 -4.41 -5.27 19.20
N LEU A 227 -3.15 -5.16 19.59
CA LEU A 227 -2.10 -6.09 19.16
C LEU A 227 -2.47 -7.54 19.52
N LYS A 228 -2.88 -7.75 20.76
CA LYS A 228 -3.36 -9.07 21.23
C LYS A 228 -4.56 -9.55 20.40
N ASN A 229 -5.56 -8.69 20.17
CA ASN A 229 -6.74 -8.99 19.36
C ASN A 229 -6.36 -9.47 17.95
N LYS A 230 -5.38 -8.84 17.29
CA LYS A 230 -4.88 -9.29 15.98
C LYS A 230 -4.34 -10.72 16.04
N PHE A 231 -3.50 -11.02 16.99
CA PHE A 231 -2.95 -12.38 17.15
C PHE A 231 -4.02 -13.40 17.51
N ASP A 232 -4.99 -13.04 18.36
CA ASP A 232 -6.12 -13.91 18.73
C ASP A 232 -7.00 -14.25 17.52
N ARG A 233 -7.08 -13.37 16.52
CA ARG A 233 -7.72 -13.63 15.22
C ARG A 233 -6.92 -14.60 14.32
N GLY A 234 -5.74 -15.00 14.78
CA GLY A 234 -4.91 -16.04 14.15
C GLY A 234 -3.94 -15.53 13.09
N PHE A 235 -3.68 -14.22 13.02
CA PHE A 235 -2.62 -13.68 12.17
C PHE A 235 -1.25 -14.15 12.65
N LYS A 236 -0.39 -14.50 11.72
CA LYS A 236 0.99 -14.96 11.99
C LYS A 236 2.02 -13.86 11.78
N LYS A 237 1.65 -12.84 11.03
CA LYS A 237 2.46 -11.66 10.71
C LYS A 237 1.56 -10.43 10.68
N LEU A 238 2.03 -9.34 11.28
CA LEU A 238 1.39 -8.04 11.27
C LEU A 238 2.31 -7.05 10.58
N ILE A 239 1.78 -6.29 9.63
CA ILE A 239 2.52 -5.26 8.91
C ILE A 239 1.75 -3.95 9.08
N PHE A 240 2.44 -2.92 9.58
CA PHE A 240 1.86 -1.60 9.83
C PHE A 240 2.54 -0.56 8.95
N PHE A 241 1.76 0.37 8.40
CA PHE A 241 2.25 1.57 7.74
C PHE A 241 2.02 2.77 8.64
N TRP A 242 3.09 3.32 9.20
CA TRP A 242 3.04 4.46 10.11
C TRP A 242 3.74 5.69 9.55
N GLY A 243 3.28 6.89 9.92
CA GLY A 243 3.98 8.13 9.66
C GLY A 243 5.31 8.21 10.42
N ALA A 244 6.22 9.05 9.93
CA ALA A 244 7.55 9.22 10.52
C ALA A 244 7.51 9.73 11.98
N ASP A 245 6.46 10.42 12.36
CA ASP A 245 6.18 10.88 13.73
C ASP A 245 5.99 9.74 14.74
N HIS A 246 5.67 8.54 14.28
CA HIS A 246 5.52 7.34 15.10
C HIS A 246 6.80 6.50 15.25
N TYR A 247 7.95 6.93 14.71
CA TYR A 247 9.19 6.15 14.75
C TYR A 247 9.58 5.71 16.18
N GLY A 248 9.49 6.61 17.15
CA GLY A 248 9.79 6.32 18.55
C GLY A 248 8.83 5.33 19.23
N TYR A 249 7.73 4.97 18.56
CA TYR A 249 6.74 4.01 19.08
C TYR A 249 7.04 2.57 18.70
N VAL A 250 7.94 2.34 17.74
CA VAL A 250 8.25 1.02 17.18
C VAL A 250 8.79 0.06 18.24
N ALA A 251 9.79 0.49 19.02
CA ALA A 251 10.40 -0.33 20.07
C ALA A 251 9.35 -0.71 21.14
N ARG A 252 8.53 0.24 21.52
CA ARG A 252 7.45 0.09 22.52
C ARG A 252 6.42 -0.97 22.08
N LEU A 253 5.95 -0.95 20.83
CA LEU A 253 4.99 -1.93 20.34
C LEU A 253 5.61 -3.33 20.26
N LYS A 254 6.87 -3.43 19.82
CA LYS A 254 7.60 -4.70 19.77
C LYS A 254 7.86 -5.28 21.16
N ALA A 255 8.14 -4.42 22.15
CA ALA A 255 8.26 -4.81 23.56
C ALA A 255 6.94 -5.38 24.09
N ALA A 256 5.83 -4.74 23.79
CA ALA A 256 4.50 -5.21 24.17
C ALA A 256 4.17 -6.60 23.55
N ALA A 257 4.53 -6.81 22.29
CA ALA A 257 4.35 -8.10 21.63
C ALA A 257 5.12 -9.22 22.35
N GLU A 258 6.38 -8.98 22.65
CA GLU A 258 7.24 -9.97 23.32
C GLU A 258 6.73 -10.29 24.74
N ALA A 259 6.28 -9.29 25.49
CA ALA A 259 5.66 -9.44 26.79
C ALA A 259 4.39 -10.31 26.74
N LEU A 260 3.62 -10.22 25.67
CA LEU A 260 2.45 -11.04 25.41
C LEU A 260 2.83 -12.48 25.01
N GLY A 261 4.08 -12.75 24.63
CA GLY A 261 4.59 -14.05 24.19
C GLY A 261 4.68 -14.22 22.67
N TYR A 262 4.58 -13.12 21.91
CA TYR A 262 4.78 -13.11 20.46
C TYR A 262 6.22 -12.74 20.11
N ARG A 263 6.72 -13.21 18.98
CA ARG A 263 8.07 -12.87 18.53
C ARG A 263 8.09 -11.50 17.84
N LYS A 264 9.17 -10.74 18.03
CA LYS A 264 9.37 -9.42 17.40
C LYS A 264 9.36 -9.46 15.87
N ASP A 265 9.83 -10.58 15.28
CA ASP A 265 9.84 -10.78 13.83
C ASP A 265 8.46 -11.05 13.22
N GLN A 266 7.42 -11.24 14.04
CA GLN A 266 6.04 -11.31 13.59
C GLN A 266 5.41 -9.92 13.36
N ILE A 267 6.14 -8.84 13.67
CA ILE A 267 5.67 -7.46 13.52
C ILE A 267 6.66 -6.66 12.70
N ASP A 268 6.21 -6.19 11.55
CA ASP A 268 6.94 -5.24 10.73
C ASP A 268 6.22 -3.89 10.72
N ILE A 269 7.00 -2.83 10.86
CA ILE A 269 6.50 -1.47 10.85
C ILE A 269 7.25 -0.71 9.76
N ILE A 270 6.51 -0.31 8.74
CA ILE A 270 7.02 0.46 7.62
C ILE A 270 6.79 1.94 7.93
N ILE A 271 7.88 2.67 8.12
CA ILE A 271 7.82 4.10 8.40
C ILE A 271 7.75 4.87 7.09
N MET A 272 6.64 5.60 6.93
CA MET A 272 6.37 6.42 5.76
C MET A 272 6.94 7.82 5.95
N GLN A 273 7.84 8.24 5.06
CA GLN A 273 8.36 9.61 5.05
C GLN A 273 7.40 10.60 4.39
N LEU A 274 7.63 11.89 4.64
CA LEU A 274 6.77 12.98 4.18
C LEU A 274 6.64 13.05 2.65
N VAL A 275 5.49 13.52 2.22
CA VAL A 275 5.21 13.90 0.83
C VAL A 275 5.29 15.41 0.72
N ARG A 276 6.07 15.91 -0.24
CA ARG A 276 6.13 17.31 -0.63
C ARG A 276 5.54 17.44 -2.02
N LEU A 277 4.60 18.35 -2.18
CA LEU A 277 4.03 18.65 -3.49
C LEU A 277 4.88 19.73 -4.17
N MET A 278 5.37 19.43 -5.37
CA MET A 278 6.23 20.32 -6.15
C MET A 278 5.47 20.83 -7.37
N GLN A 279 5.54 22.14 -7.63
CA GLN A 279 4.99 22.77 -8.84
C GLN A 279 5.90 23.92 -9.27
N GLY A 280 6.24 24.02 -10.55
CA GLY A 280 7.18 25.01 -11.06
C GLY A 280 8.57 24.93 -10.42
N GLY A 281 8.99 23.73 -9.98
CA GLY A 281 10.25 23.52 -9.27
C GLY A 281 10.27 23.98 -7.80
N GLN A 282 9.15 24.46 -7.28
CA GLN A 282 9.02 24.94 -5.90
C GLN A 282 8.05 24.05 -5.08
N GLU A 283 8.28 23.98 -3.77
CA GLU A 283 7.35 23.30 -2.87
C GLU A 283 6.07 24.11 -2.70
N VAL A 284 4.94 23.51 -3.06
CA VAL A 284 3.61 24.05 -2.76
C VAL A 284 3.27 23.72 -1.31
N ARG A 285 3.27 24.73 -0.44
CA ARG A 285 2.98 24.54 0.98
C ARG A 285 1.53 24.13 1.19
N MET A 286 1.37 22.90 1.67
CA MET A 286 0.11 22.41 2.22
C MET A 286 -0.10 23.04 3.60
N ALA A 287 -0.84 24.13 3.69
CA ALA A 287 -0.99 24.84 4.95
C ALA A 287 -2.33 24.50 5.62
N LYS A 288 -2.28 23.60 6.62
CA LYS A 288 -3.43 23.31 7.51
C LYS A 288 -4.05 24.57 8.13
N ARG A 289 -3.23 25.61 8.39
CA ARG A 289 -3.66 26.85 9.04
C ARG A 289 -4.35 27.86 8.13
N THR A 290 -4.18 27.75 6.82
CA THR A 290 -4.78 28.68 5.84
C THR A 290 -5.99 28.10 5.13
N GLY A 291 -6.42 26.87 5.48
CA GLY A 291 -7.56 26.20 4.83
C GLY A 291 -7.26 25.67 3.42
N ILE A 292 -6.01 25.77 2.95
CA ILE A 292 -5.58 25.22 1.67
C ILE A 292 -5.05 23.80 1.94
N TYR A 293 -5.95 22.83 1.91
CA TYR A 293 -5.59 21.42 1.90
C TYR A 293 -5.60 20.93 0.46
N VAL A 294 -4.52 20.34 0.02
CA VAL A 294 -4.60 19.42 -1.10
C VAL A 294 -4.92 18.06 -0.49
N THR A 295 -6.16 17.66 -0.58
CA THR A 295 -6.60 16.33 -0.14
C THR A 295 -6.26 15.31 -1.22
N ILE A 296 -6.21 14.02 -0.86
CA ILE A 296 -5.91 12.97 -1.84
C ILE A 296 -7.00 12.87 -2.93
N ASP A 297 -8.24 13.13 -2.59
CA ASP A 297 -9.36 13.09 -3.53
C ASP A 297 -9.32 14.27 -4.51
N GLU A 298 -8.95 15.48 -4.07
CA GLU A 298 -8.71 16.64 -4.95
C GLU A 298 -7.54 16.36 -5.91
N LEU A 299 -6.43 15.79 -5.42
CA LEU A 299 -5.32 15.42 -6.29
C LEU A 299 -5.75 14.39 -7.35
N ILE A 300 -6.52 13.37 -6.97
CA ILE A 300 -7.02 12.36 -7.91
C ILE A 300 -7.97 12.98 -8.94
N ASP A 301 -8.79 13.98 -8.56
CA ASP A 301 -9.65 14.71 -9.52
C ASP A 301 -8.82 15.48 -10.55
N GLU A 302 -7.70 16.01 -10.14
CA GLU A 302 -6.86 16.86 -10.99
C GLU A 302 -6.00 16.04 -11.96
N ILE A 303 -5.38 14.93 -11.52
CA ILE A 303 -4.41 14.19 -12.34
C ILE A 303 -4.85 12.76 -12.71
N GLY A 304 -5.96 12.29 -12.17
CA GLY A 304 -6.44 10.91 -12.35
C GLY A 304 -5.82 9.91 -11.40
N LEU A 305 -6.56 8.80 -11.17
CA LEU A 305 -6.16 7.76 -10.22
C LEU A 305 -4.86 7.05 -10.60
N ASP A 306 -4.71 6.67 -11.88
CA ASP A 306 -3.54 5.91 -12.35
C ASP A 306 -2.26 6.70 -12.14
N VAL A 307 -2.28 7.99 -12.45
CA VAL A 307 -1.14 8.90 -12.28
C VAL A 307 -0.83 9.06 -10.79
N ALA A 308 -1.84 9.38 -9.97
CA ALA A 308 -1.65 9.52 -8.53
C ALA A 308 -1.02 8.25 -7.93
N ARG A 309 -1.64 7.07 -8.18
CA ARG A 309 -1.15 5.78 -7.67
C ARG A 309 0.30 5.50 -8.09
N PHE A 310 0.64 5.69 -9.37
CA PHE A 310 1.98 5.47 -9.88
C PHE A 310 3.01 6.39 -9.20
N PHE A 311 2.76 7.70 -9.17
CA PHE A 311 3.72 8.67 -8.63
C PHE A 311 3.97 8.47 -7.14
N PHE A 312 2.95 8.12 -6.35
CA PHE A 312 3.12 7.81 -4.93
C PHE A 312 3.98 6.56 -4.68
N LEU A 313 4.07 5.66 -5.66
CA LEU A 313 4.85 4.42 -5.58
C LEU A 313 6.28 4.54 -6.15
N THR A 314 6.67 5.68 -6.73
CA THR A 314 7.99 5.83 -7.39
C THR A 314 9.19 5.84 -6.44
N ARG A 315 8.95 6.02 -5.16
CA ARG A 315 10.00 6.09 -4.12
C ARG A 315 9.72 5.11 -3.00
N SER A 316 10.80 4.58 -2.42
CA SER A 316 10.73 3.75 -1.23
C SER A 316 9.95 4.42 -0.11
N PRO A 317 9.12 3.69 0.67
CA PRO A 317 8.35 4.24 1.78
C PRO A 317 9.19 5.08 2.77
N ASN A 318 10.41 4.65 3.05
CA ASN A 318 11.32 5.28 4.01
C ASN A 318 12.11 6.48 3.47
N THR A 319 11.82 6.97 2.26
CA THR A 319 12.42 8.17 1.68
C THR A 319 11.38 9.26 1.46
N HIS A 320 11.77 10.54 1.53
CA HIS A 320 10.89 11.64 1.17
C HIS A 320 10.43 11.52 -0.28
N LEU A 321 9.17 11.85 -0.53
CA LEU A 321 8.61 11.89 -1.86
C LEU A 321 8.36 13.35 -2.26
N ASN A 322 9.12 13.84 -3.23
CA ASN A 322 8.80 15.06 -3.95
C ASN A 322 7.85 14.69 -5.08
N PHE A 323 6.57 14.98 -4.90
CA PHE A 323 5.52 14.70 -5.88
C PHE A 323 5.49 15.84 -6.90
N ASP A 324 6.00 15.59 -8.09
CA ASP A 324 6.07 16.57 -9.19
C ASP A 324 4.71 16.64 -9.90
N LEU A 325 3.97 17.72 -9.62
CA LEU A 325 2.63 17.92 -10.18
C LEU A 325 2.67 18.28 -11.67
N ASP A 326 3.72 18.99 -12.11
CA ASP A 326 3.85 19.35 -13.52
C ASP A 326 4.10 18.11 -14.38
N LEU A 327 5.03 17.24 -13.95
CA LEU A 327 5.28 15.96 -14.60
C LEU A 327 4.05 15.03 -14.55
N ALA A 328 3.31 15.04 -13.43
CA ALA A 328 2.10 14.24 -13.28
C ALA A 328 0.98 14.66 -14.26
N LYS A 329 0.90 15.95 -14.62
CA LYS A 329 -0.04 16.48 -15.61
C LYS A 329 0.42 16.35 -17.05
N GLU A 330 1.69 16.05 -17.27
CA GLU A 330 2.27 15.97 -18.62
C GLU A 330 1.64 14.81 -19.42
N GLN A 331 1.14 15.11 -20.63
CA GLN A 331 0.52 14.13 -21.53
C GLN A 331 1.47 13.74 -22.68
N SER A 332 2.71 13.42 -22.34
CA SER A 332 3.73 13.00 -23.29
C SER A 332 4.51 11.80 -22.76
N GLU A 333 5.46 11.31 -23.56
CA GLU A 333 6.37 10.22 -23.18
C GLU A 333 7.29 10.54 -21.99
N LYS A 334 7.37 11.82 -21.58
CA LYS A 334 8.07 12.22 -20.35
C LYS A 334 7.36 11.71 -19.09
N ASN A 335 6.01 11.63 -19.14
CA ASN A 335 5.23 11.04 -18.05
C ASN A 335 5.27 9.50 -18.14
N PRO A 336 5.86 8.80 -17.17
CA PRO A 336 5.99 7.34 -17.22
C PRO A 336 4.65 6.62 -17.27
N VAL A 337 3.59 7.20 -16.70
CA VAL A 337 2.24 6.60 -16.74
C VAL A 337 1.69 6.64 -18.17
N PHE A 338 1.79 7.80 -18.81
CA PHE A 338 1.38 7.97 -20.21
C PHE A 338 2.17 7.01 -21.11
N TYR A 339 3.47 6.89 -20.90
CA TYR A 339 4.35 5.99 -21.65
C TYR A 339 3.94 4.51 -21.53
N ILE A 340 3.58 4.05 -20.33
CA ILE A 340 3.09 2.69 -20.08
C ILE A 340 1.69 2.49 -20.68
N GLN A 341 0.78 3.45 -20.50
CA GLN A 341 -0.57 3.41 -21.08
C GLN A 341 -0.51 3.38 -22.61
N TYR A 342 0.42 4.12 -23.21
CA TYR A 342 0.63 4.12 -24.65
C TYR A 342 1.11 2.74 -25.16
N ALA A 343 2.01 2.06 -24.42
CA ALA A 343 2.40 0.68 -24.73
C ALA A 343 1.17 -0.24 -24.75
N TYR A 344 0.32 -0.16 -23.71
CA TYR A 344 -0.89 -0.99 -23.62
C TYR A 344 -1.91 -0.71 -24.72
N ALA A 345 -2.13 0.57 -25.05
CA ALA A 345 -3.00 0.98 -26.14
C ALA A 345 -2.50 0.47 -27.49
N ARG A 346 -1.18 0.57 -27.74
CA ARG A 346 -0.53 0.07 -28.95
C ARG A 346 -0.66 -1.46 -29.07
N ILE A 347 -0.41 -2.20 -28.01
CA ILE A 347 -0.63 -3.64 -27.91
C ILE A 347 -2.07 -3.99 -28.29
N SER A 348 -3.04 -3.30 -27.71
CA SER A 348 -4.47 -3.52 -27.96
C SER A 348 -4.84 -3.23 -29.42
N SER A 349 -4.27 -2.20 -30.03
CA SER A 349 -4.45 -1.85 -31.44
C SER A 349 -3.87 -2.90 -32.38
N ILE A 350 -2.67 -3.45 -32.09
CA ILE A 350 -2.03 -4.54 -32.86
C ILE A 350 -2.94 -5.77 -32.86
N ILE A 351 -3.40 -6.18 -31.67
CA ILE A 351 -4.28 -7.36 -31.53
C ILE A 351 -5.58 -7.16 -32.30
N LYS A 352 -6.19 -5.96 -32.24
CA LYS A 352 -7.41 -5.64 -33.01
C LYS A 352 -7.18 -5.71 -34.51
N LYS A 353 -6.06 -5.20 -35.02
CA LYS A 353 -5.70 -5.23 -36.44
C LYS A 353 -5.40 -6.63 -36.96
N ALA A 354 -4.83 -7.48 -36.10
CA ALA A 354 -4.56 -8.87 -36.44
C ALA A 354 -5.82 -9.74 -36.59
N GLY A 355 -6.98 -9.28 -36.07
CA GLY A 355 -8.24 -10.03 -36.11
C GLY A 355 -8.30 -11.16 -35.08
N LEU A 356 -9.33 -12.01 -35.18
CA LEU A 356 -9.52 -13.21 -34.33
C LEU A 356 -8.64 -14.36 -34.84
N ILE A 357 -7.32 -14.20 -34.76
CA ILE A 357 -6.41 -15.30 -35.09
C ILE A 357 -6.28 -16.15 -33.84
N GLU A 358 -6.63 -17.43 -33.91
CA GLU A 358 -6.24 -18.41 -32.91
C GLU A 358 -4.72 -18.51 -32.93
N VAL A 359 -4.07 -17.74 -32.05
CA VAL A 359 -2.60 -17.67 -32.04
C VAL A 359 -2.10 -18.97 -31.39
N LYS A 360 -1.74 -19.96 -32.18
CA LYS A 360 -0.82 -21.04 -31.77
C LYS A 360 0.59 -20.52 -32.05
N PRO A 361 1.24 -19.88 -31.05
CA PRO A 361 2.51 -19.25 -31.31
C PRO A 361 3.58 -20.29 -31.59
N GLN A 362 4.49 -19.96 -32.50
CA GLN A 362 5.73 -20.71 -32.76
C GLN A 362 6.91 -19.92 -32.17
N PRO A 363 7.10 -19.90 -30.83
CA PRO A 363 8.08 -19.03 -30.19
C PRO A 363 9.51 -19.27 -30.64
N SER A 364 9.82 -20.44 -31.20
CA SER A 364 11.14 -20.79 -31.77
C SER A 364 11.57 -19.87 -32.92
N LEU A 365 10.65 -19.13 -33.53
CA LEU A 365 10.94 -18.16 -34.57
C LEU A 365 11.37 -16.78 -34.03
N LEU A 366 11.24 -16.52 -32.74
CA LEU A 366 11.67 -15.28 -32.10
C LEU A 366 13.19 -15.28 -31.93
N ASN A 367 13.90 -14.56 -32.80
CA ASN A 367 15.35 -14.61 -32.89
C ASN A 367 16.03 -13.23 -32.78
N HIS A 368 15.27 -12.17 -33.00
CA HIS A 368 15.79 -10.81 -32.90
C HIS A 368 16.15 -10.44 -31.46
N SER A 369 17.19 -9.65 -31.29
CA SER A 369 17.65 -9.24 -29.94
C SER A 369 16.57 -8.53 -29.12
N SER A 370 15.79 -7.64 -29.75
CA SER A 370 14.69 -6.93 -29.11
C SER A 370 13.53 -7.87 -28.71
N GLU A 371 13.25 -8.94 -29.47
CA GLU A 371 12.28 -9.98 -29.11
C GLU A 371 12.72 -10.71 -27.82
N LEU A 372 13.98 -11.17 -27.81
CA LEU A 372 14.54 -11.91 -26.68
C LEU A 372 14.70 -11.02 -25.44
N ASN A 373 15.03 -9.73 -25.63
CA ASN A 373 15.10 -8.76 -24.53
C ASN A 373 13.71 -8.52 -23.91
N LEU A 374 12.66 -8.41 -24.74
CA LEU A 374 11.28 -8.29 -24.21
C LEU A 374 10.90 -9.54 -23.40
N VAL A 375 11.22 -10.75 -23.89
CA VAL A 375 10.96 -11.98 -23.12
C VAL A 375 11.69 -11.98 -21.79
N LYS A 376 12.95 -11.52 -21.74
CA LYS A 376 13.70 -11.39 -20.48
C LYS A 376 12.98 -10.47 -19.49
N GLN A 377 12.40 -9.37 -19.94
CA GLN A 377 11.62 -8.49 -19.05
C GLN A 377 10.32 -9.18 -18.58
N LEU A 378 9.62 -9.91 -19.48
CA LEU A 378 8.39 -10.61 -19.09
C LEU A 378 8.61 -11.60 -17.95
N ILE A 379 9.70 -12.36 -17.99
CA ILE A 379 9.97 -13.42 -16.99
C ILE A 379 10.49 -12.91 -15.64
N LYS A 380 10.79 -11.62 -15.51
CA LYS A 380 11.22 -11.02 -14.23
C LYS A 380 10.07 -10.82 -13.22
N LEU A 381 8.80 -10.82 -13.66
CA LEU A 381 7.69 -10.53 -12.74
C LEU A 381 7.67 -11.41 -11.47
N PRO A 382 7.90 -12.74 -11.53
CA PRO A 382 7.98 -13.57 -10.33
C PRO A 382 9.08 -13.11 -9.35
N GLU A 383 10.26 -12.76 -9.86
CA GLU A 383 11.39 -12.26 -9.07
C GLU A 383 11.05 -10.92 -8.40
N VAL A 384 10.44 -9.99 -9.14
CA VAL A 384 9.97 -8.71 -8.59
C VAL A 384 8.97 -8.91 -7.45
N VAL A 385 8.02 -9.84 -7.61
CA VAL A 385 7.06 -10.21 -6.56
C VAL A 385 7.78 -10.80 -5.35
N GLU A 386 8.74 -11.70 -5.56
CA GLU A 386 9.52 -12.33 -4.50
C GLU A 386 10.34 -11.30 -3.72
N ASP A 387 11.03 -10.39 -4.41
CA ASP A 387 11.87 -9.37 -3.79
C ASP A 387 11.05 -8.39 -2.95
N ILE A 388 9.90 -7.92 -3.48
CA ILE A 388 9.00 -7.07 -2.70
C ILE A 388 8.46 -7.81 -1.47
N THR A 389 8.22 -9.10 -1.57
CA THR A 389 7.76 -9.91 -0.41
C THR A 389 8.81 -9.97 0.69
N LYS A 390 10.12 -9.91 0.35
CA LYS A 390 11.21 -9.98 1.32
C LYS A 390 11.46 -8.66 2.07
N ASP A 391 11.35 -7.53 1.39
CA ASP A 391 11.78 -6.22 1.91
C ASP A 391 10.75 -5.10 1.82
N TYR A 392 9.56 -5.38 1.29
CA TYR A 392 8.41 -4.48 1.16
C TYR A 392 8.67 -3.23 0.28
N GLN A 393 9.67 -3.29 -0.60
CA GLN A 393 10.05 -2.20 -1.48
C GLN A 393 9.15 -2.14 -2.73
N VAL A 394 7.93 -1.64 -2.56
CA VAL A 394 6.88 -1.62 -3.60
C VAL A 394 7.22 -0.77 -4.83
N GLN A 395 8.17 0.18 -4.73
CA GLN A 395 8.63 1.00 -5.86
C GLN A 395 9.29 0.21 -6.99
N ARG A 396 9.61 -1.07 -6.77
CA ARG A 396 10.06 -1.95 -7.85
C ARG A 396 9.00 -2.20 -8.91
N LEU A 397 7.70 -2.14 -8.56
CA LEU A 397 6.62 -2.37 -9.54
C LEU A 397 6.52 -1.26 -10.59
N PRO A 398 6.39 0.04 -10.25
CA PRO A 398 6.40 1.10 -11.27
C PRO A 398 7.69 1.12 -12.09
N GLN A 399 8.85 0.84 -11.50
CA GLN A 399 10.09 0.71 -12.25
C GLN A 399 10.02 -0.47 -13.24
N TYR A 400 9.59 -1.63 -12.79
CA TYR A 400 9.41 -2.82 -13.64
C TYR A 400 8.42 -2.57 -14.79
N ALA A 401 7.29 -1.89 -14.52
CA ALA A 401 6.31 -1.55 -15.55
C ALA A 401 6.91 -0.63 -16.62
N THR A 402 7.74 0.34 -16.22
CA THR A 402 8.44 1.26 -17.12
C THR A 402 9.47 0.52 -17.98
N ASP A 403 10.27 -0.36 -17.37
CA ASP A 403 11.28 -1.16 -18.08
C ASP A 403 10.62 -2.11 -19.10
N LEU A 404 9.49 -2.71 -18.71
CA LEU A 404 8.71 -3.58 -19.61
C LEU A 404 8.12 -2.80 -20.79
N ALA A 405 7.55 -1.62 -20.53
CA ALA A 405 7.05 -0.75 -21.60
C ALA A 405 8.17 -0.32 -22.55
N THR A 406 9.34 0.01 -22.03
CA THR A 406 10.54 0.36 -22.81
C THR A 406 10.96 -0.80 -23.71
N ALA A 407 11.06 -2.00 -23.17
CA ALA A 407 11.41 -3.19 -23.95
C ALA A 407 10.37 -3.48 -25.05
N PHE A 408 9.07 -3.26 -24.76
CA PHE A 408 8.01 -3.40 -25.75
C PHE A 408 8.13 -2.35 -26.87
N HIS A 409 8.39 -1.09 -26.56
CA HIS A 409 8.55 -0.04 -27.57
C HIS A 409 9.79 -0.29 -28.45
N GLN A 410 10.89 -0.79 -27.89
CA GLN A 410 12.06 -1.23 -28.67
C GLN A 410 11.71 -2.37 -29.63
N PHE A 411 11.05 -3.41 -29.12
CA PHE A 411 10.57 -4.53 -29.95
C PHE A 411 9.66 -4.05 -31.07
N TYR A 412 8.71 -3.17 -30.78
CA TYR A 412 7.77 -2.62 -31.76
C TYR A 412 8.46 -1.80 -32.85
N ARG A 413 9.50 -1.04 -32.51
CA ARG A 413 10.30 -0.25 -33.45
C ARG A 413 11.14 -1.13 -34.36
N ASP A 414 11.77 -2.15 -33.78
CA ASP A 414 12.81 -2.93 -34.44
C ASP A 414 12.22 -4.14 -35.25
N CYS A 415 11.00 -4.57 -34.91
CA CYS A 415 10.38 -5.78 -35.47
C CYS A 415 9.01 -5.47 -36.05
N LYS A 416 8.84 -5.78 -37.36
CA LYS A 416 7.55 -5.66 -38.03
C LYS A 416 6.62 -6.82 -37.62
N ILE A 417 5.54 -6.51 -36.88
CA ILE A 417 4.69 -7.53 -36.25
C ILE A 417 3.69 -8.11 -37.24
N LEU A 418 3.04 -7.25 -38.01
CA LEU A 418 2.07 -7.62 -39.03
C LEU A 418 2.75 -7.58 -40.43
N SER A 419 2.31 -8.36 -41.37
CA SER A 419 2.86 -8.47 -42.74
C SER A 419 4.18 -9.25 -42.90
N GLU A 420 4.60 -10.03 -41.91
CA GLU A 420 5.67 -11.02 -42.05
C GLU A 420 5.13 -12.38 -42.52
N ALA A 421 6.03 -13.31 -42.79
CA ALA A 421 5.64 -14.71 -43.02
C ALA A 421 4.75 -15.21 -41.88
N GLU A 422 3.70 -15.96 -42.19
CA GLU A 422 2.63 -16.33 -41.25
C GLU A 422 3.13 -16.91 -39.92
N GLY A 423 4.18 -17.75 -39.96
CA GLY A 423 4.76 -18.32 -38.75
C GLY A 423 5.40 -17.28 -37.84
N LEU A 424 6.20 -16.36 -38.40
CA LEU A 424 6.86 -15.30 -37.65
C LEU A 424 5.84 -14.26 -37.10
N GLN A 425 4.83 -13.93 -37.92
CA GLN A 425 3.73 -13.07 -37.46
C GLN A 425 3.00 -13.71 -36.28
N LYS A 426 2.68 -15.00 -36.31
CA LYS A 426 2.06 -15.71 -35.18
C LYS A 426 2.97 -15.72 -33.94
N ALA A 427 4.28 -15.92 -34.11
CA ALA A 427 5.24 -15.85 -33.00
C ALA A 427 5.27 -14.47 -32.34
N ARG A 428 5.36 -13.39 -33.12
CA ARG A 428 5.37 -12.01 -32.65
C ARG A 428 4.04 -11.59 -31.98
N LEU A 429 2.90 -12.02 -32.55
CA LEU A 429 1.59 -11.81 -31.92
C LEU A 429 1.48 -12.55 -30.59
N GLY A 430 2.05 -13.75 -30.47
CA GLY A 430 2.16 -14.45 -29.19
C GLY A 430 2.94 -13.64 -28.13
N LEU A 431 4.04 -13.03 -28.55
CA LEU A 431 4.85 -12.15 -27.66
C LEU A 431 4.08 -10.89 -27.26
N VAL A 432 3.34 -10.26 -28.18
CA VAL A 432 2.46 -9.10 -27.89
C VAL A 432 1.38 -9.48 -26.88
N LEU A 433 0.74 -10.64 -27.03
CA LEU A 433 -0.27 -11.13 -26.10
C LEU A 433 0.32 -11.42 -24.70
N ALA A 434 1.49 -12.06 -24.66
CA ALA A 434 2.22 -12.29 -23.41
C ALA A 434 2.55 -10.96 -22.70
N THR A 435 2.98 -9.94 -23.44
CA THR A 435 3.27 -8.59 -22.91
C THR A 435 2.00 -7.96 -22.35
N LYS A 436 0.86 -8.07 -23.04
CA LYS A 436 -0.43 -7.56 -22.53
C LYS A 436 -0.80 -8.19 -21.19
N ILE A 437 -0.64 -9.51 -21.08
CA ILE A 437 -0.92 -10.27 -19.85
C ILE A 437 -0.05 -9.75 -18.70
N ILE A 438 1.24 -9.62 -18.93
CA ILE A 438 2.19 -9.23 -17.88
C ILE A 438 1.96 -7.78 -17.44
N LEU A 439 1.77 -6.84 -18.38
CA LEU A 439 1.41 -5.45 -18.04
C LEU A 439 0.15 -5.41 -17.18
N LYS A 440 -0.91 -6.15 -17.58
CA LYS A 440 -2.14 -6.21 -16.79
C LYS A 440 -1.94 -6.83 -15.40
N ASN A 441 -1.01 -7.76 -15.25
CA ASN A 441 -0.71 -8.38 -13.94
C ASN A 441 0.14 -7.50 -13.04
N THR A 442 0.79 -6.48 -13.60
CA THR A 442 1.69 -5.55 -12.90
C THR A 442 0.92 -4.31 -12.42
N LEU A 443 -0.04 -3.85 -13.21
CA LEU A 443 -0.89 -2.68 -12.94
C LEU A 443 -2.14 -3.06 -12.14
#